data_39036c00097ae26c9013df5835cab0a4
#
_entry.id   39036c00097ae26c9013df5835cab0a4
#
_cell.length_a   1.000
_cell.length_b   1.000
_cell.length_c   1.000
_cell.angle_alpha   90.00
_cell.angle_beta   90.00
_cell.angle_gamma   90.00
#
_symmetry.space_group_name_H-M   'P 1'
#
loop_
_entity.id
_entity.type
_entity.pdbx_description
1 polymer ?
#
loop_
_entity_poly.entity_id
_entity_poly.type
_entity_poly.pdbx_seq_one_letter_code
_entity_poly.pdbx_strand_id
1 'polypeptide(L)'
;MNSQEYIEVAIRITPFSEENAEIITAEVSELPFESFTMEDPYLKCYIQKELYDAQDLKVVLSGLEGMGFDIEYSANLMPAVNWNAVWESEFTPIVVDGKCTIKASFHKDLKKTRFNITIDPKMAFGTGHHQTTYMMCRALLENEDAVKGKVVMDMGCGTAILAILAAKMKASKVYGI
;
A
#
# COMPACT_ATOMS: atom_id res chain seq x y z
N MET A 1 14.87 -1.96 9.06
CA MET A 1 13.86 -3.02 9.13
C MET A 1 14.30 -4.08 8.15
N ASN A 2 14.53 -5.31 8.60
CA ASN A 2 14.86 -6.41 7.70
C ASN A 2 13.64 -6.61 6.78
N SER A 3 13.85 -6.53 5.49
CA SER A 3 12.84 -6.94 4.52
C SER A 3 12.66 -8.44 4.66
N GLN A 4 11.49 -8.85 5.12
CA GLN A 4 11.12 -10.24 5.30
C GLN A 4 11.05 -10.89 3.92
N GLU A 5 11.75 -11.99 3.72
CA GLU A 5 11.71 -12.74 2.47
C GLU A 5 10.48 -13.66 2.47
N TYR A 6 9.81 -13.75 1.34
CA TYR A 6 8.63 -14.60 1.14
C TYR A 6 8.88 -15.66 0.07
N ILE A 7 8.18 -16.77 0.20
CA ILE A 7 8.05 -17.77 -0.86
C ILE A 7 6.64 -17.69 -1.41
N GLU A 8 6.54 -17.52 -2.73
CA GLU A 8 5.31 -17.73 -3.49
C GLU A 8 5.23 -19.19 -3.90
N VAL A 9 4.19 -19.88 -3.49
CA VAL A 9 3.84 -21.20 -3.98
C VAL A 9 2.71 -21.05 -4.99
N ALA A 10 3.00 -21.32 -6.27
CA ALA A 10 2.02 -21.32 -7.33
C ALA A 10 1.52 -22.74 -7.56
N ILE A 11 0.27 -23.01 -7.22
CA ILE A 11 -0.41 -24.30 -7.37
C ILE A 11 -1.28 -24.24 -8.62
N ARG A 12 -0.92 -25.00 -9.65
CA ARG A 12 -1.74 -25.16 -10.85
C ARG A 12 -2.79 -26.23 -10.62
N ILE A 13 -4.02 -25.92 -10.95
CA ILE A 13 -5.19 -26.78 -10.74
C ILE A 13 -5.77 -27.17 -12.11
N THR A 14 -6.03 -28.46 -12.34
CA THR A 14 -6.59 -28.93 -13.61
C THR A 14 -7.72 -29.94 -13.37
N PRO A 15 -8.99 -29.68 -13.75
CA PRO A 15 -9.46 -28.38 -14.25
C PRO A 15 -9.52 -27.30 -13.14
N PHE A 16 -9.28 -26.06 -13.52
CA PHE A 16 -9.42 -24.94 -12.58
C PHE A 16 -10.90 -24.63 -12.38
N SER A 17 -11.28 -24.46 -11.11
CA SER A 17 -12.55 -23.87 -10.68
C SER A 17 -12.35 -23.15 -9.33
N GLU A 18 -13.18 -22.17 -9.01
CA GLU A 18 -13.16 -21.52 -7.70
C GLU A 18 -13.36 -22.53 -6.56
N GLU A 19 -14.27 -23.50 -6.74
CA GLU A 19 -14.53 -24.56 -5.76
C GLU A 19 -13.27 -25.41 -5.50
N ASN A 20 -12.56 -25.85 -6.54
CA ASN A 20 -11.31 -26.60 -6.38
C ASN A 20 -10.23 -25.76 -5.67
N ALA A 21 -10.13 -24.48 -6.03
CA ALA A 21 -9.18 -23.56 -5.39
C ALA A 21 -9.53 -23.30 -3.91
N GLU A 22 -10.80 -23.20 -3.55
CA GLU A 22 -11.26 -23.07 -2.15
C GLU A 22 -10.94 -24.32 -1.33
N ILE A 23 -11.15 -25.53 -1.88
CA ILE A 23 -10.78 -26.79 -1.23
C ILE A 23 -9.28 -26.81 -0.91
N ILE A 24 -8.45 -26.49 -1.90
CA ILE A 24 -6.99 -26.47 -1.72
C ILE A 24 -6.58 -25.38 -0.72
N THR A 25 -7.23 -24.21 -0.78
CA THR A 25 -6.99 -23.12 0.16
C THR A 25 -7.28 -23.55 1.60
N ALA A 26 -8.39 -24.27 1.83
CA ALA A 26 -8.76 -24.76 3.16
C ALA A 26 -7.68 -25.68 3.73
N GLU A 27 -7.19 -26.64 2.96
CA GLU A 27 -6.15 -27.57 3.40
C GLU A 27 -4.78 -26.90 3.58
N VAL A 28 -4.40 -26.04 2.64
CA VAL A 28 -3.10 -25.32 2.70
C VAL A 28 -3.10 -24.28 3.82
N SER A 29 -4.24 -23.75 4.23
CA SER A 29 -4.35 -22.80 5.34
C SER A 29 -4.05 -23.39 6.72
N GLU A 30 -3.99 -24.72 6.85
CA GLU A 30 -3.47 -25.39 8.06
C GLU A 30 -1.96 -25.20 8.24
N LEU A 31 -1.26 -24.84 7.15
CA LEU A 31 0.15 -24.41 7.20
C LEU A 31 0.22 -22.88 7.38
N PRO A 32 1.36 -22.34 7.83
CA PRO A 32 1.50 -20.91 8.16
C PRO A 32 1.56 -19.98 6.92
N PHE A 33 0.73 -20.25 5.90
CA PHE A 33 0.53 -19.32 4.78
C PHE A 33 -0.30 -18.11 5.22
N GLU A 34 0.11 -16.91 4.79
CA GLU A 34 -0.50 -15.65 5.24
C GLU A 34 -1.53 -15.08 4.26
N SER A 35 -1.41 -15.42 2.97
CA SER A 35 -2.35 -14.93 1.96
C SER A 35 -2.46 -15.85 0.75
N PHE A 36 -3.61 -15.77 0.08
CA PHE A 36 -3.96 -16.58 -1.08
C PHE A 36 -4.55 -15.69 -2.16
N THR A 37 -4.21 -15.97 -3.43
CA THR A 37 -4.74 -15.26 -4.59
C THR A 37 -5.09 -16.27 -5.68
N MET A 38 -6.33 -16.21 -6.19
CA MET A 38 -6.80 -17.05 -7.29
C MET A 38 -6.55 -16.34 -8.62
N GLU A 39 -5.78 -16.99 -9.49
CA GLU A 39 -5.45 -16.51 -10.85
C GLU A 39 -5.48 -17.68 -11.81
N ASP A 40 -6.64 -17.98 -12.44
CA ASP A 40 -6.80 -19.12 -13.36
C ASP A 40 -5.58 -19.29 -14.30
N PRO A 41 -4.91 -20.45 -14.34
CA PRO A 41 -5.23 -21.73 -13.68
C PRO A 41 -4.51 -21.92 -12.31
N TYR A 42 -4.09 -20.89 -11.64
CA TYR A 42 -3.25 -20.96 -10.44
C TYR A 42 -3.97 -20.48 -9.18
N LEU A 43 -3.70 -21.18 -8.08
CA LEU A 43 -3.82 -20.66 -6.71
C LEU A 43 -2.42 -20.30 -6.23
N LYS A 44 -2.17 -19.02 -5.92
CA LYS A 44 -0.91 -18.53 -5.37
C LYS A 44 -1.03 -18.36 -3.86
N CYS A 45 -0.10 -18.94 -3.13
CA CYS A 45 -0.05 -18.94 -1.67
C CYS A 45 1.28 -18.29 -1.24
N TYR A 46 1.24 -17.46 -0.20
CA TYR A 46 2.39 -16.70 0.25
C TYR A 46 2.73 -17.04 1.70
N ILE A 47 4.01 -17.38 1.95
CA ILE A 47 4.52 -17.77 3.25
C ILE A 47 5.87 -17.11 3.51
N GLN A 48 6.15 -16.76 4.76
CA GLN A 48 7.50 -16.31 5.14
C GLN A 48 8.50 -17.43 4.90
N LYS A 49 9.66 -17.08 4.33
CA LYS A 49 10.70 -18.03 3.96
C LYS A 49 11.14 -18.95 5.11
N GLU A 50 11.24 -18.40 6.32
CA GLU A 50 11.65 -19.13 7.51
C GLU A 50 10.62 -20.16 7.99
N LEU A 51 9.36 -19.98 7.58
CA LEU A 51 8.24 -20.87 7.95
C LEU A 51 7.92 -21.89 6.86
N TYR A 52 8.54 -21.78 5.69
CA TYR A 52 8.27 -22.68 4.57
C TYR A 52 8.96 -24.02 4.74
N ASP A 53 8.17 -25.10 4.80
CA ASP A 53 8.65 -26.48 4.70
C ASP A 53 8.03 -27.16 3.46
N ALA A 54 8.87 -27.58 2.53
CA ALA A 54 8.44 -28.25 1.29
C ALA A 54 7.84 -29.64 1.57
N GLN A 55 8.26 -30.31 2.66
CA GLN A 55 7.76 -31.62 2.99
C GLN A 55 6.33 -31.53 3.56
N ASP A 56 6.07 -30.57 4.42
CA ASP A 56 4.74 -30.33 4.98
C ASP A 56 3.75 -29.96 3.86
N LEU A 57 4.13 -29.07 2.96
CA LEU A 57 3.30 -28.73 1.80
C LEU A 57 3.00 -29.96 0.93
N LYS A 58 4.02 -30.80 0.66
CA LYS A 58 3.85 -32.02 -0.13
C LYS A 58 2.87 -33.00 0.54
N VAL A 59 2.95 -33.15 1.84
CA VAL A 59 2.02 -34.01 2.61
C VAL A 59 0.57 -33.53 2.45
N VAL A 60 0.34 -32.23 2.64
CA VAL A 60 -0.99 -31.63 2.50
C VAL A 60 -1.53 -31.83 1.08
N LEU A 61 -0.74 -31.49 0.04
CA LEU A 61 -1.17 -31.60 -1.34
C LEU A 61 -1.40 -33.07 -1.77
N SER A 62 -0.58 -34.01 -1.26
CA SER A 62 -0.82 -35.45 -1.53
C SER A 62 -2.12 -35.98 -0.91
N GLY A 63 -2.62 -35.37 0.17
CA GLY A 63 -3.92 -35.70 0.75
C GLY A 63 -5.10 -35.36 -0.16
N LEU A 64 -4.89 -34.50 -1.15
CA LEU A 64 -5.91 -34.08 -2.11
C LEU A 64 -5.95 -34.93 -3.40
N GLU A 65 -5.04 -35.90 -3.53
CA GLU A 65 -5.02 -36.81 -4.68
C GLU A 65 -6.34 -37.60 -4.79
N GLY A 66 -6.90 -37.65 -6.01
CA GLY A 66 -8.15 -38.39 -6.26
C GLY A 66 -9.43 -37.60 -6.01
N MET A 67 -9.37 -36.34 -5.66
CA MET A 67 -10.54 -35.45 -5.44
C MET A 67 -11.16 -34.93 -6.76
N GLY A 68 -10.69 -35.41 -7.93
CA GLY A 68 -11.27 -35.07 -9.24
C GLY A 68 -10.56 -33.90 -9.95
N PHE A 69 -9.41 -33.48 -9.46
CA PHE A 69 -8.52 -32.52 -10.09
C PHE A 69 -7.06 -32.92 -9.91
N ASP A 70 -6.21 -32.50 -10.83
CA ASP A 70 -4.77 -32.68 -10.76
C ASP A 70 -4.09 -31.41 -10.26
N ILE A 71 -3.02 -31.58 -9.49
CA ILE A 71 -2.25 -30.49 -8.87
C ILE A 71 -0.79 -30.58 -9.32
N GLU A 72 -0.26 -29.49 -9.84
CA GLU A 72 1.16 -29.25 -10.01
C GLU A 72 1.54 -27.99 -9.23
N TYR A 73 2.70 -27.93 -8.59
CA TYR A 73 3.10 -26.72 -7.89
C TYR A 73 4.57 -26.36 -8.08
N SER A 74 4.88 -25.11 -7.92
CA SER A 74 6.23 -24.57 -7.85
C SER A 74 6.35 -23.60 -6.69
N ALA A 75 7.53 -23.56 -6.06
CA ALA A 75 7.84 -22.63 -4.99
C ALA A 75 9.00 -21.74 -5.40
N ASN A 76 8.79 -20.42 -5.36
CA ASN A 76 9.76 -19.44 -5.79
C ASN A 76 10.05 -18.44 -4.68
N LEU A 77 11.32 -18.19 -4.40
CA LEU A 77 11.71 -17.12 -3.50
C LEU A 77 11.34 -15.78 -4.14
N MET A 78 10.51 -15.01 -3.46
CA MET A 78 10.24 -13.63 -3.85
C MET A 78 11.41 -12.75 -3.45
N PRO A 79 11.97 -11.98 -4.38
CA PRO A 79 13.01 -11.02 -4.00
C PRO A 79 12.42 -10.06 -2.96
N ALA A 80 13.20 -9.78 -1.92
CA ALA A 80 12.83 -8.78 -0.93
C ALA A 80 12.78 -7.41 -1.61
N VAL A 81 11.58 -7.00 -2.03
CA VAL A 81 11.37 -5.69 -2.63
C VAL A 81 11.29 -4.66 -1.50
N ASN A 82 12.22 -3.73 -1.50
CA ASN A 82 12.10 -2.57 -0.64
C ASN A 82 11.03 -1.62 -1.21
N TRP A 83 9.77 -1.93 -0.93
CA TRP A 83 8.62 -1.14 -1.38
C TRP A 83 8.72 0.33 -0.97
N ASN A 84 9.37 0.63 0.15
CA ASN A 84 9.61 2.01 0.54
C ASN A 84 10.56 2.70 -0.44
N ALA A 85 11.64 2.03 -0.86
CA ALA A 85 12.58 2.61 -1.84
C ALA A 85 11.95 2.76 -3.23
N VAL A 86 11.14 1.78 -3.65
CA VAL A 86 10.36 1.89 -4.91
C VAL A 86 9.41 3.08 -4.82
N TRP A 87 8.62 3.17 -3.76
CA TRP A 87 7.70 4.26 -3.55
C TRP A 87 8.42 5.62 -3.47
N GLU A 88 9.55 5.71 -2.77
CA GLU A 88 10.36 6.92 -2.68
C GLU A 88 10.87 7.37 -4.05
N SER A 89 11.24 6.44 -4.92
CA SER A 89 11.73 6.75 -6.27
C SER A 89 10.61 7.27 -7.19
N GLU A 90 9.38 6.85 -6.96
CA GLU A 90 8.21 7.26 -7.74
C GLU A 90 7.50 8.50 -7.17
N PHE A 91 7.78 8.83 -5.91
CA PHE A 91 7.14 9.98 -5.26
C PHE A 91 7.69 11.28 -5.80
N THR A 92 6.91 11.96 -6.64
CA THR A 92 7.27 13.25 -7.23
C THR A 92 6.71 14.40 -6.39
N PRO A 93 7.45 15.54 -6.28
CA PRO A 93 6.92 16.74 -5.64
C PRO A 93 5.71 17.30 -6.38
N ILE A 94 4.71 17.76 -5.64
CA ILE A 94 3.50 18.35 -6.19
C ILE A 94 3.52 19.85 -5.98
N VAL A 95 3.17 20.61 -7.00
CA VAL A 95 3.01 22.06 -6.92
C VAL A 95 1.57 22.43 -7.24
N VAL A 96 0.85 22.93 -6.22
CA VAL A 96 -0.54 23.39 -6.36
C VAL A 96 -0.52 24.88 -6.73
N ASP A 97 -1.02 25.17 -7.94
CA ASP A 97 -1.17 26.52 -8.52
C ASP A 97 0.08 27.43 -8.37
N GLY A 98 1.28 26.86 -8.34
CA GLY A 98 2.51 27.61 -8.13
C GLY A 98 2.64 28.25 -6.75
N LYS A 99 1.71 28.02 -5.85
CA LYS A 99 1.62 28.65 -4.50
C LYS A 99 2.00 27.70 -3.36
N CYS A 100 1.73 26.41 -3.49
CA CYS A 100 2.02 25.44 -2.45
C CYS A 100 2.81 24.26 -3.05
N THR A 101 3.96 23.95 -2.45
CA THR A 101 4.75 22.77 -2.79
C THR A 101 4.62 21.73 -1.69
N ILE A 102 4.24 20.51 -2.06
CA ILE A 102 4.19 19.33 -1.21
C ILE A 102 5.33 18.42 -1.65
N LYS A 103 6.18 18.03 -0.72
CA LYS A 103 7.36 17.21 -0.99
C LYS A 103 7.67 16.26 0.15
N ALA A 104 8.46 15.22 -0.10
CA ALA A 104 9.06 14.40 0.93
C ALA A 104 10.42 14.98 1.40
N SER A 105 10.93 14.47 2.53
CA SER A 105 12.19 14.95 3.13
C SER A 105 13.40 14.68 2.25
N PHE A 106 13.38 13.62 1.43
CA PHE A 106 14.47 13.24 0.51
C PHE A 106 14.54 14.11 -0.76
N HIS A 107 13.51 14.92 -1.06
CA HIS A 107 13.58 15.85 -2.19
C HIS A 107 14.43 17.09 -1.85
N LYS A 108 15.52 17.23 -2.56
CA LYS A 108 16.45 18.38 -2.43
C LYS A 108 16.20 19.38 -3.56
N ASP A 109 16.67 20.61 -3.37
CA ASP A 109 16.82 21.66 -4.40
C ASP A 109 15.55 22.04 -5.17
N LEU A 110 14.38 21.98 -4.53
CA LEU A 110 13.13 22.43 -5.12
C LEU A 110 12.94 23.95 -4.99
N LYS A 111 12.42 24.56 -6.05
CA LYS A 111 12.02 25.97 -6.02
C LYS A 111 10.98 26.20 -4.91
N LYS A 112 11.29 27.13 -4.02
CA LYS A 112 10.37 27.48 -2.92
C LYS A 112 9.15 28.22 -3.46
N THR A 113 7.97 27.75 -3.05
CA THR A 113 6.71 28.44 -3.22
C THR A 113 6.32 29.18 -1.96
N ARG A 114 5.19 29.89 -1.97
CA ARG A 114 4.68 30.61 -0.79
C ARG A 114 4.47 29.67 0.41
N PHE A 115 3.90 28.50 0.17
CA PHE A 115 3.73 27.47 1.19
C PHE A 115 4.56 26.24 0.79
N ASN A 116 5.30 25.70 1.73
CA ASN A 116 6.06 24.47 1.52
C ASN A 116 5.72 23.50 2.62
N ILE A 117 5.24 22.32 2.25
CA ILE A 117 4.84 21.22 3.14
C ILE A 117 5.79 20.07 2.89
N THR A 118 6.43 19.59 3.94
CA THR A 118 7.24 18.37 3.90
C THR A 118 6.51 17.28 4.64
N ILE A 119 6.29 16.14 4.00
CA ILE A 119 5.66 14.95 4.56
C ILE A 119 6.45 13.72 4.17
N ASP A 120 6.50 12.73 5.04
CA ASP A 120 7.04 11.41 4.76
C ASP A 120 5.92 10.40 5.02
N PRO A 121 5.03 10.17 4.03
CA PRO A 121 3.71 9.57 4.24
C PRO A 121 3.71 8.08 4.59
N LYS A 122 4.82 7.37 4.45
CA LYS A 122 4.97 5.96 4.81
C LYS A 122 3.73 5.12 4.46
N MET A 123 3.25 5.21 3.22
CA MET A 123 2.05 4.53 2.70
C MET A 123 0.71 5.06 3.26
N ALA A 124 0.69 6.22 3.95
CA ALA A 124 -0.57 6.84 4.39
C ALA A 124 -1.25 7.59 3.24
N PHE A 125 -2.60 7.64 3.28
CA PHE A 125 -3.39 8.43 2.34
C PHE A 125 -3.15 9.95 2.52
N GLY A 126 -3.31 10.72 1.43
CA GLY A 126 -3.21 12.18 1.48
C GLY A 126 -1.84 12.73 1.07
N THR A 127 -1.11 12.05 0.19
CA THR A 127 0.20 12.50 -0.32
C THR A 127 0.13 13.73 -1.23
N GLY A 128 -1.07 14.14 -1.64
CA GLY A 128 -1.30 15.19 -2.63
C GLY A 128 -1.41 14.70 -4.07
N HIS A 129 -0.97 13.48 -4.39
CA HIS A 129 -1.09 12.88 -5.73
C HIS A 129 -2.53 12.54 -6.09
N HIS A 130 -3.36 12.24 -5.09
CA HIS A 130 -4.78 12.01 -5.33
C HIS A 130 -5.46 13.33 -5.70
N GLN A 131 -6.24 13.33 -6.77
CA GLN A 131 -6.91 14.53 -7.29
C GLN A 131 -7.73 15.27 -6.22
N THR A 132 -8.41 14.53 -5.34
CA THR A 132 -9.20 15.13 -4.25
C THR A 132 -8.31 15.96 -3.33
N THR A 133 -7.16 15.45 -2.90
CA THR A 133 -6.24 16.19 -2.02
C THR A 133 -5.70 17.44 -2.73
N TYR A 134 -5.34 17.31 -4.02
CA TYR A 134 -4.91 18.45 -4.83
C TYR A 134 -5.99 19.53 -4.91
N MET A 135 -7.23 19.15 -5.24
CA MET A 135 -8.36 20.08 -5.37
C MET A 135 -8.71 20.75 -4.03
N MET A 136 -8.64 20.02 -2.92
CA MET A 136 -8.85 20.60 -1.60
C MET A 136 -7.76 21.59 -1.19
N CYS A 137 -6.49 21.30 -1.49
CA CYS A 137 -5.40 22.26 -1.32
C CYS A 137 -5.63 23.53 -2.13
N ARG A 138 -6.05 23.37 -3.40
CA ARG A 138 -6.39 24.49 -4.27
C ARG A 138 -7.57 25.32 -3.72
N ALA A 139 -8.64 24.66 -3.27
CA ALA A 139 -9.78 25.34 -2.67
C ALA A 139 -9.40 26.15 -1.43
N LEU A 140 -8.52 25.61 -0.57
CA LEU A 140 -7.99 26.37 0.57
C LEU A 140 -7.21 27.60 0.10
N LEU A 141 -6.34 27.48 -0.91
CA LEU A 141 -5.53 28.58 -1.46
C LEU A 141 -6.39 29.67 -2.11
N GLU A 142 -7.53 29.32 -2.68
CA GLU A 142 -8.49 30.24 -3.27
C GLU A 142 -9.36 30.95 -2.18
N ASN A 143 -9.49 30.36 -1.00
CA ASN A 143 -10.37 30.85 0.08
C ASN A 143 -9.56 31.19 1.36
N GLU A 144 -8.42 31.83 1.25
CA GLU A 144 -7.52 32.13 2.39
C GLU A 144 -8.23 32.91 3.51
N ASP A 145 -9.11 33.84 3.18
CA ASP A 145 -9.83 34.65 4.17
C ASP A 145 -10.82 33.81 5.01
N ALA A 146 -11.31 32.71 4.46
CA ALA A 146 -12.14 31.76 5.19
C ALA A 146 -11.34 30.91 6.19
N VAL A 147 -10.01 30.87 6.06
CA VAL A 147 -9.11 30.07 6.90
C VAL A 147 -8.37 30.93 7.92
N LYS A 148 -7.89 32.09 7.51
CA LYS A 148 -7.06 32.98 8.34
C LYS A 148 -7.79 33.42 9.61
N GLY A 149 -7.17 33.17 10.77
CA GLY A 149 -7.71 33.48 12.08
C GLY A 149 -8.90 32.62 12.53
N LYS A 150 -9.29 31.61 11.75
CA LYS A 150 -10.41 30.70 12.05
C LYS A 150 -9.94 29.43 12.75
N VAL A 151 -10.87 28.73 13.35
CA VAL A 151 -10.69 27.36 13.83
C VAL A 151 -11.03 26.43 12.65
N VAL A 152 -10.15 25.51 12.33
CA VAL A 152 -10.28 24.57 11.20
C VAL A 152 -10.24 23.14 11.72
N MET A 153 -11.10 22.28 11.16
CA MET A 153 -11.10 20.84 11.44
C MET A 153 -10.89 20.09 10.13
N ASP A 154 -9.92 19.18 10.11
CA ASP A 154 -9.60 18.26 9.03
C ASP A 154 -10.02 16.85 9.45
N MET A 155 -11.18 16.40 8.95
CA MET A 155 -11.76 15.10 9.27
C MET A 155 -11.21 14.05 8.29
N GLY A 156 -10.62 12.96 8.83
CA GLY A 156 -9.90 11.99 8.02
C GLY A 156 -8.58 12.56 7.50
N CYS A 157 -7.83 13.24 8.36
CA CYS A 157 -6.68 14.08 7.98
C CYS A 157 -5.54 13.33 7.27
N GLY A 158 -5.43 12.00 7.39
CA GLY A 158 -4.36 11.20 6.78
C GLY A 158 -2.97 11.73 7.11
N THR A 159 -2.22 12.18 6.09
CA THR A 159 -0.91 12.84 6.27
C THR A 159 -1.00 14.26 6.83
N ALA A 160 -2.20 14.74 7.11
CA ALA A 160 -2.52 16.07 7.61
C ALA A 160 -2.12 17.23 6.66
N ILE A 161 -1.99 17.00 5.35
CA ILE A 161 -1.60 18.05 4.40
C ILE A 161 -2.54 19.27 4.49
N LEU A 162 -3.86 19.05 4.53
CA LEU A 162 -4.84 20.14 4.57
C LEU A 162 -4.75 20.90 5.90
N ALA A 163 -4.64 20.18 7.01
CA ALA A 163 -4.42 20.77 8.34
C ALA A 163 -3.13 21.58 8.39
N ILE A 164 -2.02 21.07 7.85
CA ILE A 164 -0.74 21.77 7.79
C ILE A 164 -0.84 23.01 6.90
N LEU A 165 -1.51 22.92 5.74
CA LEU A 165 -1.72 24.08 4.87
C LEU A 165 -2.54 25.16 5.60
N ALA A 166 -3.65 24.79 6.24
CA ALA A 166 -4.47 25.72 7.02
C ALA A 166 -3.68 26.42 8.16
N ALA A 167 -2.83 25.67 8.86
CA ALA A 167 -1.94 26.24 9.87
C ALA A 167 -0.94 27.24 9.26
N LYS A 168 -0.34 26.91 8.12
CA LYS A 168 0.56 27.83 7.38
C LYS A 168 -0.16 29.07 6.83
N MET A 169 -1.47 28.97 6.58
CA MET A 169 -2.34 30.08 6.20
C MET A 169 -2.80 30.92 7.39
N LYS A 170 -2.24 30.65 8.59
CA LYS A 170 -2.52 31.38 9.84
C LYS A 170 -3.95 31.14 10.38
N ALA A 171 -4.47 29.93 10.26
CA ALA A 171 -5.61 29.51 11.09
C ALA A 171 -5.28 29.71 12.56
N SER A 172 -6.25 30.11 13.37
CA SER A 172 -6.03 30.33 14.82
C SER A 172 -5.84 29.02 15.59
N LYS A 173 -6.51 27.94 15.10
CA LYS A 173 -6.38 26.60 15.64
C LYS A 173 -6.74 25.59 14.55
N VAL A 174 -6.06 24.45 14.52
CA VAL A 174 -6.35 23.38 13.58
C VAL A 174 -6.45 22.06 14.34
N TYR A 175 -7.47 21.29 14.04
CA TYR A 175 -7.68 19.93 14.51
C TYR A 175 -7.58 18.99 13.32
N GLY A 176 -6.77 17.93 13.43
CA GLY A 176 -6.73 16.79 12.50
C GLY A 176 -7.23 15.54 13.24
N ILE A 177 -8.18 14.83 12.66
CA ILE A 177 -8.80 13.63 13.25
C ILE A 177 -8.76 12.50 12.23
#